data_27866e7b9159103d1f0924d81ddf4b8f
#
_entry.id   27866e7b9159103d1f0924d81ddf4b8f
#
_cell.length_a   1.000
_cell.length_b   1.000
_cell.length_c   1.000
_cell.angle_alpha   90.00
_cell.angle_beta   90.00
_cell.angle_gamma   90.00
#
_symmetry.space_group_name_H-M   'P 1'
#
loop_
_entity.id
_entity.type
_entity.pdbx_description
1 polymer ?
#
loop_
_entity_poly.entity_id
_entity_poly.type
_entity_poly.pdbx_seq_one_letter_code
_entity_poly.pdbx_strand_id
1 'polypeptide(L)'
;TEIVQLAIRLFRSYTGKNKFIKFEGHYHGWADNVCFSVNPKLDSSGSNMTPIAVPDSSGIDINISENILICQWNDIENINYLFKKYQGEIGGVIMEPIMGNTNVIMPLPGYLNKVKELCIRESAILCYDEIITGFRVAAGGAQEMLNIIPDLATYAKSIAGGFPLAMLVGKREIMNNIGNGN
;
A
#
# COMPACT_ATOMS: atom_id res chain seq x y z
N THR A 1 -0.98 -8.63 8.76
CA THR A 1 0.39 -8.14 8.95
C THR A 1 1.38 -8.92 8.10
N GLU A 2 1.56 -10.22 8.30
CA GLU A 2 2.60 -11.05 7.64
C GLU A 2 2.54 -11.01 6.11
N ILE A 3 1.35 -11.11 5.54
CA ILE A 3 1.19 -11.10 4.08
C ILE A 3 1.57 -9.74 3.45
N VAL A 4 1.34 -8.66 4.18
CA VAL A 4 1.79 -7.31 3.77
C VAL A 4 3.32 -7.21 3.81
N GLN A 5 3.98 -7.83 4.80
CA GLN A 5 5.44 -7.89 4.85
C GLN A 5 6.01 -8.61 3.63
N LEU A 6 5.37 -9.69 3.19
CA LEU A 6 5.77 -10.40 1.99
C LEU A 6 5.60 -9.52 0.74
N ALA A 7 4.50 -8.78 0.61
CA ALA A 7 4.29 -7.84 -0.49
C ALA A 7 5.38 -6.76 -0.55
N ILE A 8 5.74 -6.16 0.59
CA ILE A 8 6.81 -5.13 0.66
C ILE A 8 8.18 -5.74 0.32
N ARG A 9 8.46 -6.97 0.74
CA ARG A 9 9.69 -7.67 0.33
C ARG A 9 9.73 -7.87 -1.18
N LEU A 10 8.61 -8.20 -1.81
CA LEU A 10 8.52 -8.33 -3.26
C LEU A 10 8.74 -6.99 -3.97
N PHE A 11 8.26 -5.85 -3.42
CA PHE A 11 8.60 -4.54 -3.97
C PHE A 11 10.11 -4.39 -4.11
N ARG A 12 10.82 -4.67 -3.02
CA ARG A 12 12.29 -4.51 -2.95
C ARG A 12 13.04 -5.52 -3.81
N SER A 13 12.66 -6.79 -3.76
CA SER A 13 13.38 -7.84 -4.50
C SER A 13 13.20 -7.73 -6.00
N TYR A 14 12.00 -7.34 -6.46
CA TYR A 14 11.70 -7.23 -7.88
C TYR A 14 12.25 -5.93 -8.50
N THR A 15 12.16 -4.80 -7.78
CA THR A 15 12.54 -3.49 -8.32
C THR A 15 13.96 -3.05 -7.95
N GLY A 16 14.56 -3.65 -6.93
CA GLY A 16 15.83 -3.20 -6.34
C GLY A 16 15.73 -1.89 -5.55
N LYS A 17 14.52 -1.34 -5.35
CA LYS A 17 14.26 -0.05 -4.71
C LYS A 17 13.73 -0.25 -3.30
N ASN A 18 14.15 0.59 -2.33
CA ASN A 18 13.83 0.40 -0.91
C ASN A 18 12.58 1.13 -0.44
N LYS A 19 12.27 2.30 -1.03
CA LYS A 19 11.15 3.13 -0.61
C LYS A 19 9.82 2.62 -1.17
N PHE A 20 8.76 2.84 -0.42
CA PHE A 20 7.39 2.61 -0.90
C PHE A 20 6.45 3.69 -0.39
N ILE A 21 5.35 3.89 -1.11
CA ILE A 21 4.28 4.82 -0.73
C ILE A 21 3.18 4.03 -0.03
N LYS A 22 2.69 4.55 1.11
CA LYS A 22 1.41 4.21 1.72
C LYS A 22 0.57 5.49 1.92
N PHE A 23 -0.72 5.34 2.17
CA PHE A 23 -1.60 6.50 2.35
C PHE A 23 -1.91 6.75 3.83
N GLU A 24 -2.01 8.02 4.19
CA GLU A 24 -2.48 8.43 5.51
C GLU A 24 -3.88 7.87 5.76
N GLY A 25 -4.13 7.35 6.95
CA GLY A 25 -5.39 6.72 7.31
C GLY A 25 -5.54 5.25 6.88
N HIS A 26 -4.68 4.72 6.02
CA HIS A 26 -4.69 3.32 5.63
C HIS A 26 -3.99 2.43 6.66
N TYR A 27 -4.61 1.29 6.98
CA TYR A 27 -4.05 0.31 7.92
C TYR A 27 -3.63 -0.98 7.21
N HIS A 28 -2.35 -1.31 7.31
CA HIS A 28 -1.74 -2.48 6.67
C HIS A 28 -1.14 -3.48 7.66
N GLY A 29 -1.59 -3.44 8.90
CA GLY A 29 -1.07 -4.26 9.99
C GLY A 29 -0.16 -3.47 10.94
N TRP A 30 0.29 -4.15 11.99
CA TRP A 30 1.01 -3.53 13.10
C TRP A 30 2.53 -3.68 13.05
N ALA A 31 3.08 -4.25 11.97
CA ALA A 31 4.53 -4.35 11.83
C ALA A 31 5.18 -2.97 11.65
N ASP A 32 6.36 -2.80 12.21
CA ASP A 32 7.07 -1.52 12.31
C ASP A 32 7.24 -0.77 10.98
N ASN A 33 7.35 -1.49 9.87
CA ASN A 33 7.53 -0.86 8.56
C ASN A 33 6.22 -0.41 7.87
N VAL A 34 5.06 -0.56 8.50
CA VAL A 34 3.76 -0.11 7.96
C VAL A 34 2.86 0.59 8.98
N CYS A 35 3.16 0.45 10.28
CA CYS A 35 2.37 1.01 11.36
C CYS A 35 2.70 2.50 11.59
N PHE A 36 2.55 3.27 10.51
CA PHE A 36 2.77 4.72 10.49
C PHE A 36 1.57 5.42 9.89
N SER A 37 1.22 6.58 10.43
CA SER A 37 0.20 7.50 9.91
C SER A 37 -1.15 6.84 9.64
N VAL A 38 -1.57 5.90 10.52
CA VAL A 38 -2.90 5.29 10.46
C VAL A 38 -3.94 6.24 11.03
N ASN A 39 -3.62 6.91 12.14
CA ASN A 39 -4.48 7.92 12.76
C ASN A 39 -3.63 9.05 13.39
N PRO A 40 -2.81 9.76 12.58
CA PRO A 40 -1.92 10.78 13.11
C PRO A 40 -2.70 11.99 13.61
N LYS A 41 -2.16 12.65 14.64
CA LYS A 41 -2.71 13.95 15.07
C LYS A 41 -2.36 15.00 14.01
N LEU A 42 -3.26 15.95 13.79
CA LEU A 42 -3.10 17.01 12.78
C LEU A 42 -1.85 17.85 12.99
N ASP A 43 -1.45 18.09 14.24
CA ASP A 43 -0.26 18.87 14.60
C ASP A 43 1.06 18.14 14.36
N SER A 44 1.04 16.81 14.16
CA SER A 44 2.21 16.00 13.93
C SER A 44 2.28 15.37 12.54
N SER A 45 1.22 15.46 11.73
CA SER A 45 1.12 14.80 10.41
C SER A 45 1.88 15.51 9.28
N GLY A 46 2.39 16.73 9.53
CA GLY A 46 3.02 17.54 8.49
C GLY A 46 2.01 18.32 7.65
N SER A 47 2.42 18.78 6.48
CA SER A 47 1.51 19.44 5.53
C SER A 47 0.90 18.45 4.57
N ASN A 48 -0.25 18.79 3.94
CA ASN A 48 -0.89 17.94 2.94
C ASN A 48 0.04 17.59 1.77
N MET A 49 0.93 18.49 1.37
CA MET A 49 1.88 18.21 0.27
C MET A 49 3.10 17.40 0.72
N THR A 50 3.44 17.46 2.00
CA THR A 50 4.58 16.73 2.58
C THR A 50 4.19 16.08 3.89
N PRO A 51 3.30 15.08 3.86
CA PRO A 51 2.93 14.34 5.06
C PRO A 51 4.15 13.67 5.70
N ILE A 52 4.15 13.56 7.01
CA ILE A 52 5.23 12.94 7.78
C ILE A 52 4.81 11.54 8.19
N ALA A 53 5.75 10.59 8.15
CA ALA A 53 5.51 9.26 8.68
C ALA A 53 5.51 9.31 10.22
N VAL A 54 4.32 9.31 10.80
CA VAL A 54 4.11 9.36 12.26
C VAL A 54 3.91 7.93 12.77
N PRO A 55 4.76 7.42 13.70
CA PRO A 55 4.55 6.09 14.27
C PRO A 55 3.25 6.04 15.08
N ASP A 56 2.44 4.99 14.88
CA ASP A 56 1.16 4.81 15.58
C ASP A 56 1.32 4.09 16.93
N SER A 57 2.53 3.66 17.27
CA SER A 57 2.81 2.99 18.54
C SER A 57 4.18 3.42 19.09
N SER A 58 4.25 3.56 20.40
CA SER A 58 5.54 3.72 21.09
C SER A 58 6.36 2.44 20.93
N GLY A 59 7.67 2.56 20.67
CA GLY A 59 8.56 1.42 20.47
C GLY A 59 8.81 1.05 19.00
N ILE A 60 8.12 1.67 18.05
CA ILE A 60 8.48 1.59 16.63
C ILE A 60 9.81 2.33 16.42
N ASP A 61 10.77 1.67 15.76
CA ASP A 61 12.04 2.31 15.39
C ASP A 61 11.78 3.37 14.32
N ILE A 62 11.99 4.63 14.69
CA ILE A 62 11.76 5.77 13.78
C ILE A 62 12.68 5.76 12.55
N ASN A 63 13.84 5.12 12.60
CA ASN A 63 14.75 5.04 11.46
C ASN A 63 14.12 4.26 10.28
N ILE A 64 13.17 3.38 10.53
CA ILE A 64 12.43 2.64 9.51
C ILE A 64 11.63 3.60 8.62
N SER A 65 11.20 4.75 9.15
CA SER A 65 10.41 5.76 8.43
C SER A 65 11.10 6.34 7.19
N GLU A 66 12.43 6.26 7.09
CA GLU A 66 13.19 6.73 5.92
C GLU A 66 12.77 6.07 4.60
N ASN A 67 12.23 4.87 4.68
CA ASN A 67 11.77 4.11 3.53
C ASN A 67 10.25 4.15 3.32
N ILE A 68 9.52 4.90 4.17
CA ILE A 68 8.05 4.98 4.15
C ILE A 68 7.64 6.38 3.71
N LEU A 69 7.02 6.49 2.55
CA LEU A 69 6.50 7.75 2.04
C LEU A 69 4.99 7.79 2.27
N ILE A 70 4.55 8.80 3.02
CA ILE A 70 3.12 9.01 3.27
C ILE A 70 2.52 9.88 2.18
N CYS A 71 1.39 9.47 1.63
CA CYS A 71 0.63 10.18 0.62
C CYS A 71 -0.78 10.47 1.13
N GLN A 72 -1.36 11.59 0.74
CA GLN A 72 -2.77 11.89 1.01
C GLN A 72 -3.68 11.07 0.09
N TRP A 73 -4.77 10.53 0.66
CA TRP A 73 -5.76 9.80 -0.11
C TRP A 73 -6.54 10.73 -1.05
N ASN A 74 -6.80 10.26 -2.26
CA ASN A 74 -7.48 11.05 -3.29
C ASN A 74 -6.75 12.33 -3.76
N ASP A 75 -5.45 12.46 -3.47
CA ASP A 75 -4.62 13.57 -3.92
C ASP A 75 -3.60 13.12 -4.98
N ILE A 76 -3.92 13.39 -6.26
CA ILE A 76 -3.06 13.02 -7.38
C ILE A 76 -1.82 13.93 -7.49
N GLU A 77 -1.90 15.15 -7.00
CA GLU A 77 -0.77 16.09 -7.01
C GLU A 77 0.28 15.63 -5.99
N ASN A 78 -0.17 15.19 -4.81
CA ASN A 78 0.72 14.70 -3.76
C ASN A 78 1.49 13.43 -4.21
N ILE A 79 0.83 12.44 -4.82
CA ILE A 79 1.53 11.25 -5.29
C ILE A 79 2.49 11.57 -6.46
N ASN A 80 2.13 12.47 -7.38
CA ASN A 80 3.02 12.96 -8.43
C ASN A 80 4.26 13.65 -7.84
N TYR A 81 4.07 14.49 -6.82
CA TYR A 81 5.17 15.15 -6.11
C TYR A 81 6.14 14.11 -5.50
N LEU A 82 5.61 13.07 -4.84
CA LEU A 82 6.43 12.03 -4.23
C LEU A 82 7.26 11.28 -5.28
N PHE A 83 6.66 10.86 -6.39
CA PHE A 83 7.40 10.18 -7.48
C PHE A 83 8.46 11.07 -8.11
N LYS A 84 8.18 12.38 -8.26
CA LYS A 84 9.17 13.34 -8.77
C LYS A 84 10.31 13.56 -7.79
N LYS A 85 10.01 13.72 -6.50
CA LYS A 85 11.01 13.98 -5.44
C LYS A 85 11.92 12.78 -5.20
N TYR A 86 11.38 11.57 -5.26
CA TYR A 86 12.10 10.31 -5.03
C TYR A 86 12.22 9.48 -6.32
N GLN A 87 12.53 10.16 -7.43
CA GLN A 87 12.63 9.53 -8.74
C GLN A 87 13.62 8.35 -8.73
N GLY A 88 13.14 7.17 -9.16
CA GLY A 88 13.95 5.96 -9.20
C GLY A 88 14.13 5.23 -7.86
N GLU A 89 13.63 5.76 -6.74
CA GLU A 89 13.79 5.16 -5.41
C GLU A 89 12.56 4.36 -4.93
N ILE A 90 11.37 4.60 -5.54
CA ILE A 90 10.09 4.02 -5.08
C ILE A 90 9.89 2.66 -5.76
N GLY A 91 9.89 1.59 -4.96
CA GLY A 91 9.67 0.22 -5.42
C GLY A 91 8.20 -0.21 -5.47
N GLY A 92 7.34 0.44 -4.71
CA GLY A 92 5.92 0.08 -4.71
C GLY A 92 5.02 1.13 -4.07
N VAL A 93 3.73 0.96 -4.33
CA VAL A 93 2.63 1.69 -3.72
C VAL A 93 1.67 0.67 -3.14
N ILE A 94 1.41 0.73 -1.83
CA ILE A 94 0.40 -0.09 -1.16
C ILE A 94 -0.78 0.76 -0.74
N MET A 95 -2.00 0.29 -1.00
CA MET A 95 -3.22 1.00 -0.64
C MET A 95 -4.39 0.07 -0.37
N GLU A 96 -5.29 0.48 0.51
CA GLU A 96 -6.65 -0.01 0.53
C GLU A 96 -7.36 0.60 -0.70
N PRO A 97 -7.88 -0.18 -1.65
CA PRO A 97 -8.54 0.39 -2.84
C PRO A 97 -9.84 1.14 -2.51
N ILE A 98 -10.44 0.81 -1.38
CA ILE A 98 -11.48 1.54 -0.67
C ILE A 98 -10.98 1.66 0.77
N MET A 99 -10.89 2.87 1.29
CA MET A 99 -10.32 3.16 2.60
C MET A 99 -11.23 2.62 3.73
N GLY A 100 -11.15 1.31 4.00
CA GLY A 100 -12.10 0.59 4.85
C GLY A 100 -11.98 0.90 6.35
N ASN A 101 -10.76 1.17 6.81
CA ASN A 101 -10.50 1.47 8.23
C ASN A 101 -10.94 2.88 8.64
N THR A 102 -11.18 3.78 7.70
CA THR A 102 -11.54 5.18 7.95
C THR A 102 -12.82 5.54 7.22
N ASN A 103 -13.98 5.26 7.84
CA ASN A 103 -15.32 5.66 7.37
C ASN A 103 -15.68 5.26 5.92
N VAL A 104 -15.04 4.24 5.36
CA VAL A 104 -15.32 3.72 4.00
C VAL A 104 -15.23 4.83 2.94
N ILE A 105 -14.08 5.52 2.87
CA ILE A 105 -13.87 6.59 1.89
C ILE A 105 -13.53 5.98 0.52
N MET A 106 -14.40 6.24 -0.45
CA MET A 106 -14.22 5.78 -1.84
C MET A 106 -13.10 6.54 -2.56
N PRO A 107 -12.42 5.90 -3.52
CA PRO A 107 -11.56 6.64 -4.42
C PRO A 107 -12.38 7.59 -5.29
N LEU A 108 -11.85 8.78 -5.54
CA LEU A 108 -12.44 9.71 -6.51
C LEU A 108 -12.40 9.12 -7.93
N PRO A 109 -13.34 9.47 -8.80
CA PRO A 109 -13.36 9.00 -10.18
C PRO A 109 -12.02 9.23 -10.89
N GLY A 110 -11.45 8.16 -11.46
CA GLY A 110 -10.17 8.20 -12.18
C GLY A 110 -8.91 8.21 -11.29
N TYR A 111 -9.02 8.37 -9.97
CA TYR A 111 -7.86 8.42 -9.07
C TYR A 111 -6.98 7.16 -9.14
N LEU A 112 -7.58 5.99 -8.97
CA LEU A 112 -6.83 4.71 -9.00
C LEU A 112 -6.21 4.44 -10.37
N ASN A 113 -6.86 4.85 -11.47
CA ASN A 113 -6.28 4.77 -12.82
C ASN A 113 -5.00 5.60 -12.90
N LYS A 114 -5.03 6.84 -12.40
CA LYS A 114 -3.86 7.72 -12.36
C LYS A 114 -2.73 7.15 -11.50
N VAL A 115 -3.04 6.59 -10.34
CA VAL A 115 -2.03 5.91 -9.51
C VAL A 115 -1.40 4.73 -10.25
N LYS A 116 -2.21 3.92 -10.94
CA LYS A 116 -1.72 2.80 -11.75
C LYS A 116 -0.83 3.28 -12.90
N GLU A 117 -1.24 4.32 -13.63
CA GLU A 117 -0.43 4.95 -14.70
C GLU A 117 0.94 5.42 -14.16
N LEU A 118 0.95 6.06 -12.98
CA LEU A 118 2.17 6.48 -12.31
C LEU A 118 3.08 5.30 -11.95
N CYS A 119 2.53 4.25 -11.35
CA CYS A 119 3.29 3.05 -11.01
C CYS A 119 3.93 2.42 -12.25
N ILE A 120 3.20 2.31 -13.35
CA ILE A 120 3.72 1.77 -14.63
C ILE A 120 4.86 2.65 -15.14
N ARG A 121 4.66 3.97 -15.21
CA ARG A 121 5.66 4.93 -15.70
C ARG A 121 6.96 4.90 -14.90
N GLU A 122 6.85 4.78 -13.58
CA GLU A 122 7.99 4.84 -12.65
C GLU A 122 8.57 3.45 -12.33
N SER A 123 8.06 2.37 -12.96
CA SER A 123 8.45 0.99 -12.69
C SER A 123 8.36 0.66 -11.19
N ALA A 124 7.24 1.03 -10.59
CA ALA A 124 6.85 0.70 -9.22
C ALA A 124 5.71 -0.32 -9.23
N ILE A 125 5.65 -1.19 -8.23
CA ILE A 125 4.59 -2.20 -8.08
C ILE A 125 3.37 -1.55 -7.42
N LEU A 126 2.19 -1.69 -8.02
CA LEU A 126 0.92 -1.35 -7.38
C LEU A 126 0.39 -2.57 -6.61
N CYS A 127 0.19 -2.41 -5.30
CA CYS A 127 -0.39 -3.44 -4.44
C CYS A 127 -1.69 -2.95 -3.81
N TYR A 128 -2.77 -3.71 -4.00
CA TYR A 128 -4.02 -3.48 -3.27
C TYR A 128 -4.05 -4.33 -2.00
N ASP A 129 -4.28 -3.67 -0.89
CA ASP A 129 -4.63 -4.33 0.37
C ASP A 129 -6.15 -4.59 0.37
N GLU A 130 -6.50 -5.78 -0.07
CA GLU A 130 -7.89 -6.27 -0.15
C GLU A 130 -8.29 -7.08 1.10
N ILE A 131 -7.59 -6.90 2.21
CA ILE A 131 -7.87 -7.66 3.45
C ILE A 131 -9.30 -7.39 3.95
N ILE A 132 -9.84 -6.17 3.75
CA ILE A 132 -11.23 -5.84 4.08
C ILE A 132 -12.15 -6.05 2.88
N THR A 133 -11.76 -5.61 1.71
CA THR A 133 -12.63 -5.54 0.52
C THR A 133 -12.70 -6.85 -0.26
N GLY A 134 -11.65 -7.68 -0.20
CA GLY A 134 -11.60 -8.96 -0.90
C GLY A 134 -12.69 -9.93 -0.43
N PHE A 135 -13.42 -10.53 -1.37
CA PHE A 135 -14.55 -11.43 -1.14
C PHE A 135 -15.71 -10.80 -0.34
N ARG A 136 -15.72 -9.47 -0.21
CA ARG A 136 -16.75 -8.73 0.50
C ARG A 136 -17.58 -7.82 -0.40
N VAL A 137 -16.91 -6.99 -1.19
CA VAL A 137 -17.61 -6.05 -2.10
C VAL A 137 -17.94 -6.68 -3.45
N ALA A 138 -17.17 -7.67 -3.86
CA ALA A 138 -17.36 -8.54 -5.01
C ALA A 138 -16.55 -9.84 -4.80
N ALA A 139 -16.75 -10.87 -5.62
CA ALA A 139 -15.99 -12.12 -5.55
C ALA A 139 -14.47 -11.86 -5.74
N GLY A 140 -14.09 -11.01 -6.68
CA GLY A 140 -12.71 -10.59 -6.90
C GLY A 140 -12.28 -9.37 -6.07
N GLY A 141 -13.11 -8.89 -5.13
CA GLY A 141 -12.80 -7.73 -4.30
C GLY A 141 -13.03 -6.39 -4.97
N ALA A 142 -12.39 -5.34 -4.44
CA ALA A 142 -12.52 -3.98 -4.99
C ALA A 142 -11.89 -3.84 -6.38
N GLN A 143 -10.87 -4.62 -6.71
CA GLN A 143 -10.28 -4.62 -8.06
C GLN A 143 -11.30 -5.03 -9.14
N GLU A 144 -12.19 -5.98 -8.84
CA GLU A 144 -13.30 -6.35 -9.73
C GLU A 144 -14.35 -5.24 -9.78
N MET A 145 -14.82 -4.79 -8.61
CA MET A 145 -15.86 -3.77 -8.51
C MET A 145 -15.46 -2.45 -9.20
N LEU A 146 -14.19 -2.05 -9.10
CA LEU A 146 -13.68 -0.80 -9.67
C LEU A 146 -13.05 -0.98 -11.06
N ASN A 147 -12.97 -2.23 -11.54
CA ASN A 147 -12.37 -2.62 -12.82
C ASN A 147 -10.93 -2.10 -13.00
N ILE A 148 -10.13 -2.17 -11.94
CA ILE A 148 -8.72 -1.77 -11.92
C ILE A 148 -7.91 -2.84 -11.21
N ILE A 149 -7.14 -3.62 -11.99
CA ILE A 149 -6.35 -4.74 -11.48
C ILE A 149 -4.95 -4.24 -11.08
N PRO A 150 -4.50 -4.45 -9.84
CA PRO A 150 -3.15 -4.14 -9.39
C PRO A 150 -2.12 -5.16 -9.87
N ASP A 151 -0.85 -4.95 -9.56
CA ASP A 151 0.22 -5.92 -9.80
C ASP A 151 0.24 -7.03 -8.74
N LEU A 152 -0.07 -6.66 -7.49
CA LEU A 152 -0.22 -7.55 -6.35
C LEU A 152 -1.50 -7.22 -5.57
N ALA A 153 -2.08 -8.22 -4.91
CA ALA A 153 -3.17 -8.01 -3.95
C ALA A 153 -3.03 -8.94 -2.74
N THR A 154 -3.29 -8.40 -1.54
CA THR A 154 -3.29 -9.16 -0.28
C THR A 154 -4.71 -9.43 0.18
N TYR A 155 -4.98 -10.66 0.64
CA TYR A 155 -6.28 -11.10 1.14
C TYR A 155 -6.14 -11.77 2.50
N ALA A 156 -7.13 -11.58 3.36
CA ALA A 156 -7.32 -12.28 4.64
C ALA A 156 -8.79 -12.17 5.07
N LYS A 157 -9.07 -12.10 6.35
CA LYS A 157 -10.42 -11.92 6.93
C LYS A 157 -11.49 -12.79 6.26
N SER A 158 -12.19 -12.26 5.23
CA SER A 158 -13.33 -12.96 4.59
C SER A 158 -12.93 -14.31 3.99
N ILE A 159 -11.79 -14.40 3.31
CA ILE A 159 -11.31 -15.67 2.72
C ILE A 159 -10.93 -16.70 3.79
N ALA A 160 -10.53 -16.23 4.97
CA ALA A 160 -10.06 -17.09 6.04
C ALA A 160 -11.19 -17.79 6.81
N GLY A 161 -12.42 -17.25 6.80
CA GLY A 161 -13.56 -17.87 7.49
C GLY A 161 -13.34 -18.11 8.99
N GLY A 162 -12.48 -17.32 9.65
CA GLY A 162 -12.11 -17.48 11.06
C GLY A 162 -10.80 -18.25 11.30
N PHE A 163 -10.18 -18.80 10.26
CA PHE A 163 -8.87 -19.47 10.37
C PHE A 163 -7.72 -18.47 10.20
N PRO A 164 -6.49 -18.77 10.69
CA PRO A 164 -5.31 -17.93 10.51
C PRO A 164 -4.74 -18.10 9.07
N LEU A 165 -5.45 -17.54 8.09
CA LEU A 165 -5.11 -17.62 6.68
C LEU A 165 -4.99 -16.23 6.08
N ALA A 166 -3.93 -16.01 5.29
CA ALA A 166 -3.78 -14.86 4.43
C ALA A 166 -3.18 -15.30 3.09
N MET A 167 -3.45 -14.54 2.03
CA MET A 167 -3.03 -14.87 0.67
C MET A 167 -2.47 -13.64 -0.02
N LEU A 168 -1.38 -13.82 -0.76
CA LEU A 168 -0.83 -12.86 -1.71
C LEU A 168 -0.99 -13.42 -3.11
N VAL A 169 -1.54 -12.64 -4.00
CA VAL A 169 -1.70 -12.97 -5.42
C VAL A 169 -1.16 -11.84 -6.28
N GLY A 170 -0.76 -12.14 -7.51
CA GLY A 170 -0.29 -11.10 -8.41
C GLY A 170 0.37 -11.65 -9.67
N LYS A 171 1.04 -10.76 -10.39
CA LYS A 171 1.72 -11.07 -11.64
C LYS A 171 2.80 -12.13 -11.42
N ARG A 172 2.83 -13.11 -12.32
CA ARG A 172 3.75 -14.25 -12.24
C ARG A 172 5.21 -13.82 -12.14
N GLU A 173 5.63 -12.83 -12.92
CA GLU A 173 7.01 -12.33 -12.94
C GLU A 173 7.43 -11.73 -11.59
N ILE A 174 6.51 -11.14 -10.83
CA ILE A 174 6.78 -10.63 -9.48
C ILE A 174 6.78 -11.78 -8.47
N MET A 175 5.76 -12.65 -8.55
CA MET A 175 5.59 -13.78 -7.62
C MET A 175 6.73 -14.81 -7.71
N ASN A 176 7.36 -14.97 -8.86
CA ASN A 176 8.50 -15.86 -9.04
C ASN A 176 9.75 -15.46 -8.21
N ASN A 177 9.76 -14.27 -7.59
CA ASN A 177 10.82 -13.88 -6.65
C ASN A 177 10.63 -14.48 -5.24
N ILE A 178 9.50 -15.17 -4.98
CA ILE A 178 9.30 -15.91 -3.73
C ILE A 178 10.07 -17.23 -3.81
N GLY A 179 10.99 -17.46 -2.86
CA GLY A 179 11.70 -18.73 -2.74
C GLY A 179 12.92 -18.91 -3.65
N ASN A 180 13.18 -18.00 -4.55
CA ASN A 180 14.45 -17.96 -5.29
C ASN A 180 15.51 -17.34 -4.37
N GLY A 181 16.04 -18.13 -3.43
CA GLY A 181 16.96 -17.68 -2.39
C GLY A 181 18.23 -17.02 -2.94
N ASN A 182 18.11 -15.73 -3.26
CA ASN A 182 19.21 -14.80 -3.51
C ASN A 182 19.28 -13.80 -2.37
#